data_273d88104f8ce5f0eda94d0225837d6f
#
_entry.id   273d88104f8ce5f0eda94d0225837d6f
#
_cell.length_a   1.000
_cell.length_b   1.000
_cell.length_c   1.000
_cell.angle_alpha   90.00
_cell.angle_beta   90.00
_cell.angle_gamma   90.00
#
_symmetry.space_group_name_H-M   'P 1'
#
loop_
_entity.id
_entity.type
_entity.pdbx_description
1 polymer ?
#
loop_
_entity_poly.entity_id
_entity_poly.type
_entity_poly.pdbx_seq_one_letter_code
_entity_poly.pdbx_strand_id
1 'polypeptide(L)'
;DGGVFANNPALCAYSEARSLDFDQLLETPGTKAFPSAKDMMLLSIGTGTVKESYHYDKAKKWGAIGWIKPVIDVMMSGNSETVDYQLSQIFDATNNSDYYHRIQPGLGEANSQMDDVSAQNITALHQAGLEYISSNQQALNKIVDQILP
;
A
#
# COMPACT_ATOMS: atom_id res chain seq x y z
N ASP A 1 -15.76 -3.97 7.04
CA ASP A 1 -14.35 -4.01 6.61
C ASP A 1 -14.01 -2.70 5.89
N GLY A 2 -12.99 -1.99 6.40
CA GLY A 2 -12.48 -0.76 5.81
C GLY A 2 -11.94 -0.92 4.39
N GLY A 3 -11.45 -2.11 4.03
CA GLY A 3 -10.93 -2.43 2.70
C GLY A 3 -11.98 -2.33 1.60
N VAL A 4 -13.24 -2.51 1.91
CA VAL A 4 -14.36 -2.31 0.95
C VAL A 4 -14.48 -0.84 0.54
N PHE A 5 -14.19 0.07 1.46
CA PHE A 5 -14.24 1.51 1.21
C PHE A 5 -12.90 2.05 0.69
N ALA A 6 -11.81 1.72 1.35
CA ALA A 6 -10.46 2.19 1.02
C ALA A 6 -9.43 1.08 1.26
N ASN A 7 -9.22 0.22 0.26
CA ASN A 7 -8.26 -0.89 0.33
C ASN A 7 -6.81 -0.39 0.49
N ASN A 8 -6.51 0.77 -0.06
CA ASN A 8 -5.29 1.52 0.23
C ASN A 8 -5.66 2.86 0.87
N PRO A 9 -5.59 3.01 2.20
CA PRO A 9 -6.02 4.22 2.89
C PRO A 9 -5.01 5.37 2.82
N ALA A 10 -3.90 5.22 2.10
CA ALA A 10 -2.82 6.20 2.07
C ALA A 10 -3.26 7.58 1.55
N LEU A 11 -4.16 7.63 0.54
CA LEU A 11 -4.69 8.92 0.06
C LEU A 11 -5.65 9.56 1.08
N CYS A 12 -6.40 8.74 1.82
CA CYS A 12 -7.22 9.25 2.92
C CYS A 12 -6.34 9.86 4.02
N ALA A 13 -5.28 9.15 4.42
CA ALA A 13 -4.32 9.65 5.40
C ALA A 13 -3.64 10.96 4.94
N TYR A 14 -3.24 11.02 3.66
CA TYR A 14 -2.68 12.25 3.08
C TYR A 14 -3.68 13.41 3.12
N SER A 15 -4.92 13.15 2.76
CA SER A 15 -5.97 14.17 2.74
C SER A 15 -6.30 14.68 4.15
N GLU A 16 -6.36 13.77 5.12
CA GLU A 16 -6.58 14.11 6.53
C GLU A 16 -5.42 14.94 7.06
N ALA A 17 -4.17 14.50 6.87
CA ALA A 17 -2.99 15.24 7.31
C ALA A 17 -2.97 16.68 6.76
N ARG A 18 -3.41 16.88 5.52
CA ARG A 18 -3.50 18.23 4.92
C ARG A 18 -4.56 19.12 5.52
N SER A 19 -5.57 18.57 6.17
CA SER A 19 -6.65 19.30 6.81
C SER A 19 -6.34 19.70 8.25
N LEU A 20 -5.29 19.12 8.84
CA LEU A 20 -4.93 19.33 10.23
C LEU A 20 -4.02 20.55 10.42
N ASP A 21 -4.31 21.31 11.45
CA ASP A 21 -3.42 22.36 11.96
C ASP A 21 -2.45 21.76 12.98
N PHE A 22 -1.30 21.29 12.49
CA PHE A 22 -0.29 20.67 13.35
C PHE A 22 0.37 21.63 14.33
N ASP A 23 0.41 22.93 14.05
CA ASP A 23 0.92 23.94 14.96
C ASP A 23 0.10 23.99 16.26
N GLN A 24 -1.23 23.91 16.10
CA GLN A 24 -2.14 23.82 17.25
C GLN A 24 -2.14 22.45 17.92
N LEU A 25 -2.06 21.36 17.13
CA LEU A 25 -2.15 20.00 17.65
C LEU A 25 -0.94 19.56 18.45
N LEU A 26 0.27 19.93 18.01
CA LEU A 26 1.51 19.46 18.61
C LEU A 26 2.10 20.43 19.62
N GLU A 27 1.55 21.65 19.72
CA GLU A 27 2.09 22.73 20.58
C GLU A 27 3.61 22.95 20.39
N THR A 28 4.12 22.59 19.18
CA THR A 28 5.54 22.64 18.85
C THR A 28 5.79 23.83 17.93
N PRO A 29 6.48 24.88 18.39
CA PRO A 29 6.76 26.06 17.58
C PRO A 29 7.50 25.69 16.29
N GLY A 30 7.02 26.19 15.16
CA GLY A 30 7.60 25.97 13.84
C GLY A 30 7.09 24.75 13.10
N THR A 31 6.14 24.00 13.67
CA THR A 31 5.41 22.98 12.93
C THR A 31 4.51 23.64 11.90
N LYS A 32 4.48 23.12 10.68
CA LYS A 32 3.69 23.72 9.61
C LYS A 32 2.22 23.35 9.76
N ALA A 33 1.36 24.37 9.87
CA ALA A 33 -0.08 24.18 9.74
C ALA A 33 -0.44 23.74 8.31
N PHE A 34 -1.37 22.81 8.16
CA PHE A 34 -1.86 22.35 6.85
C PHE A 34 -0.74 21.91 5.88
N PRO A 35 0.05 20.89 6.22
CA PRO A 35 1.20 20.49 5.42
C PRO A 35 0.76 19.98 4.03
N SER A 36 1.67 20.06 3.07
CA SER A 36 1.51 19.53 1.71
C SER A 36 2.49 18.38 1.46
N ALA A 37 2.46 17.77 0.27
CA ALA A 37 3.43 16.75 -0.11
C ALA A 37 4.91 17.22 -0.04
N LYS A 38 5.15 18.53 -0.04
CA LYS A 38 6.50 19.10 0.16
C LYS A 38 7.00 19.01 1.60
N ASP A 39 6.09 18.86 2.54
CA ASP A 39 6.36 19.04 3.97
C ASP A 39 6.25 17.72 4.72
N MET A 40 5.98 16.62 4.02
CA MET A 40 5.76 15.32 4.65
C MET A 40 6.45 14.19 3.88
N MET A 41 6.74 13.14 4.59
CA MET A 41 7.02 11.83 4.05
C MET A 41 5.78 10.96 4.21
N LEU A 42 5.45 10.16 3.19
CA LEU A 42 4.36 9.20 3.24
C LEU A 42 4.88 7.79 2.97
N LEU A 43 4.74 6.92 3.96
CA LEU A 43 5.05 5.52 3.85
C LEU A 43 3.75 4.70 3.85
N SER A 44 3.47 4.05 2.72
CA SER A 44 2.32 3.16 2.54
C SER A 44 2.77 1.71 2.53
N ILE A 45 2.32 0.93 3.52
CA ILE A 45 2.68 -0.48 3.66
C ILE A 45 1.45 -1.33 3.39
N GLY A 46 1.53 -2.19 2.38
CA GLY A 46 0.49 -3.15 2.06
C GLY A 46 0.76 -4.54 2.63
N THR A 47 -0.28 -5.34 2.67
CA THR A 47 -0.26 -6.70 3.22
C THR A 47 0.28 -7.76 2.24
N GLY A 48 0.70 -7.33 1.07
CA GLY A 48 1.18 -8.20 0.01
C GLY A 48 0.23 -8.30 -1.18
N THR A 49 0.75 -8.79 -2.29
CA THR A 49 -0.03 -8.97 -3.53
C THR A 49 0.23 -10.33 -4.16
N VAL A 50 -0.82 -10.90 -4.72
CA VAL A 50 -0.75 -12.05 -5.62
C VAL A 50 -1.13 -11.56 -7.01
N LYS A 51 -0.26 -11.78 -7.99
CA LYS A 51 -0.61 -11.52 -9.39
C LYS A 51 -1.41 -12.71 -9.94
N GLU A 52 -2.70 -12.75 -9.64
CA GLU A 52 -3.58 -13.73 -10.28
C GLU A 52 -3.85 -13.30 -11.72
N SER A 53 -3.52 -14.18 -12.67
CA SER A 53 -3.83 -13.97 -14.07
C SER A 53 -5.16 -14.65 -14.42
N TYR A 54 -6.16 -13.87 -14.75
CA TYR A 54 -7.45 -14.39 -15.22
C TYR A 54 -7.40 -14.64 -16.74
N HIS A 55 -7.05 -15.88 -17.13
CA HIS A 55 -6.95 -16.24 -18.54
C HIS A 55 -8.34 -16.23 -19.20
N TYR A 56 -8.43 -15.59 -20.36
CA TYR A 56 -9.67 -15.46 -21.14
C TYR A 56 -10.39 -16.79 -21.36
N ASP A 57 -9.66 -17.86 -21.71
CA ASP A 57 -10.25 -19.19 -21.98
C ASP A 57 -10.95 -19.82 -20.77
N LYS A 58 -10.55 -19.48 -19.57
CA LYS A 58 -11.24 -19.85 -18.33
C LYS A 58 -12.37 -18.87 -18.02
N ALA A 59 -12.08 -17.58 -18.08
CA ALA A 59 -13.01 -16.52 -17.71
C ALA A 59 -14.28 -16.49 -18.59
N LYS A 60 -14.17 -16.76 -19.88
CA LYS A 60 -15.32 -16.81 -20.82
C LYS A 60 -16.35 -17.89 -20.48
N LYS A 61 -15.98 -18.87 -19.65
CA LYS A 61 -16.86 -19.96 -19.21
C LYS A 61 -17.46 -19.71 -17.82
N TRP A 62 -17.08 -18.65 -17.14
CA TRP A 62 -17.61 -18.31 -15.83
C TRP A 62 -19.02 -17.76 -15.98
N GLY A 63 -19.97 -18.34 -15.24
CA GLY A 63 -21.27 -17.70 -15.04
C GLY A 63 -21.19 -16.57 -14.04
N ALA A 64 -22.31 -15.92 -13.74
CA ALA A 64 -22.36 -14.81 -12.78
C ALA A 64 -21.69 -15.15 -11.44
N ILE A 65 -21.89 -16.35 -10.92
CA ILE A 65 -21.30 -16.82 -9.65
C ILE A 65 -19.77 -16.91 -9.75
N GLY A 66 -19.24 -17.40 -10.87
CA GLY A 66 -17.80 -17.54 -11.07
C GLY A 66 -17.05 -16.20 -11.20
N TRP A 67 -17.76 -15.13 -11.53
CA TRP A 67 -17.20 -13.78 -11.62
C TRP A 67 -17.15 -13.02 -10.29
N ILE A 68 -17.84 -13.48 -9.24
CA ILE A 68 -17.96 -12.76 -7.96
C ILE A 68 -16.55 -12.48 -7.37
N LYS A 69 -15.76 -13.54 -7.15
CA LYS A 69 -14.42 -13.38 -6.57
C LYS A 69 -13.49 -12.56 -7.48
N PRO A 70 -13.31 -12.89 -8.77
CA PRO A 70 -12.48 -12.10 -9.67
C PRO A 70 -12.80 -10.62 -9.74
N VAL A 71 -14.08 -10.26 -9.74
CA VAL A 71 -14.50 -8.85 -9.79
C VAL A 71 -14.09 -8.12 -8.52
N ILE A 72 -14.30 -8.74 -7.35
CA ILE A 72 -13.87 -8.16 -6.07
C ILE A 72 -12.34 -7.98 -6.06
N ASP A 73 -11.57 -8.99 -6.45
CA ASP A 73 -10.11 -8.94 -6.48
C ASP A 73 -9.61 -7.83 -7.42
N VAL A 74 -10.18 -7.72 -8.62
CA VAL A 74 -9.83 -6.67 -9.58
C VAL A 74 -10.19 -5.28 -9.06
N MET A 75 -11.37 -5.12 -8.44
CA MET A 75 -11.78 -3.83 -7.87
C MET A 75 -10.88 -3.40 -6.71
N MET A 76 -10.54 -4.31 -5.81
CA MET A 76 -9.67 -4.02 -4.67
C MET A 76 -8.24 -3.69 -5.12
N SER A 77 -7.69 -4.49 -6.04
CA SER A 77 -6.35 -4.24 -6.59
C SER A 77 -6.31 -2.93 -7.38
N GLY A 78 -7.29 -2.70 -8.26
CA GLY A 78 -7.38 -1.48 -9.06
C GLY A 78 -7.52 -0.22 -8.20
N ASN A 79 -8.29 -0.27 -7.11
CA ASN A 79 -8.38 0.83 -6.16
C ASN A 79 -7.01 1.09 -5.50
N SER A 80 -6.32 0.05 -5.04
CA SER A 80 -5.00 0.18 -4.42
C SER A 80 -3.95 0.76 -5.37
N GLU A 81 -3.91 0.29 -6.61
CA GLU A 81 -2.99 0.78 -7.64
C GLU A 81 -3.31 2.22 -8.06
N THR A 82 -4.59 2.57 -8.14
CA THR A 82 -5.01 3.95 -8.47
C THR A 82 -4.56 4.93 -7.39
N VAL A 83 -4.72 4.58 -6.12
CA VAL A 83 -4.26 5.41 -4.99
C VAL A 83 -2.73 5.57 -5.01
N ASP A 84 -2.01 4.49 -5.27
CA ASP A 84 -0.54 4.52 -5.38
C ASP A 84 -0.10 5.46 -6.51
N TYR A 85 -0.70 5.32 -7.69
CA TYR A 85 -0.44 6.20 -8.82
C TYR A 85 -0.74 7.67 -8.51
N GLN A 86 -1.89 7.96 -7.90
CA GLN A 86 -2.28 9.34 -7.56
C GLN A 86 -1.30 9.97 -6.57
N LEU A 87 -0.90 9.26 -5.53
CA LEU A 87 0.07 9.75 -4.55
C LEU A 87 1.44 9.95 -5.18
N SER A 88 1.89 9.03 -6.01
CA SER A 88 3.13 9.19 -6.78
C SER A 88 3.12 10.48 -7.60
N GLN A 89 2.03 10.76 -8.33
CA GLN A 89 1.90 12.00 -9.12
C GLN A 89 1.85 13.26 -8.24
N ILE A 90 1.19 13.20 -7.08
CA ILE A 90 1.10 14.33 -6.14
C ILE A 90 2.50 14.69 -5.60
N PHE A 91 3.28 13.69 -5.20
CA PHE A 91 4.64 13.91 -4.70
C PHE A 91 5.59 14.34 -5.82
N ASP A 92 5.46 13.77 -7.01
CA ASP A 92 6.25 14.16 -8.19
C ASP A 92 6.00 15.61 -8.59
N ALA A 93 4.74 16.02 -8.67
CA ALA A 93 4.35 17.40 -9.00
C ALA A 93 4.90 18.45 -8.01
N THR A 94 5.32 18.04 -6.82
CA THR A 94 5.93 18.89 -5.82
C THR A 94 7.46 18.79 -5.77
N ASN A 95 8.09 18.04 -6.67
CA ASN A 95 9.50 17.65 -6.67
C ASN A 95 9.93 16.96 -5.36
N ASN A 96 9.06 16.14 -4.81
CA ASN A 96 9.27 15.41 -3.55
C ASN A 96 9.04 13.90 -3.69
N SER A 97 9.26 13.33 -4.88
CA SER A 97 9.02 11.92 -5.20
C SER A 97 9.80 10.97 -4.28
N ASP A 98 10.96 11.40 -3.81
CA ASP A 98 11.82 10.62 -2.90
C ASP A 98 11.22 10.43 -1.50
N TYR A 99 10.12 11.11 -1.17
CA TYR A 99 9.44 11.04 0.13
C TYR A 99 8.08 10.35 0.07
N TYR A 100 7.74 9.74 -1.08
CA TYR A 100 6.64 8.80 -1.17
C TYR A 100 7.16 7.38 -1.36
N HIS A 101 6.78 6.49 -0.45
CA HIS A 101 7.20 5.09 -0.47
C HIS A 101 6.01 4.15 -0.40
N ARG A 102 5.95 3.19 -1.34
CA ARG A 102 4.99 2.08 -1.29
C ARG A 102 5.75 0.77 -1.08
N ILE A 103 5.48 0.09 0.02
CA ILE A 103 5.96 -1.25 0.31
C ILE A 103 4.82 -2.23 0.03
N GLN A 104 4.97 -3.07 -0.99
CA GLN A 104 3.97 -4.05 -1.40
C GLN A 104 4.68 -5.35 -1.79
N PRO A 105 5.00 -6.24 -0.82
CA PRO A 105 5.68 -7.49 -1.11
C PRO A 105 4.81 -8.43 -1.94
N GLY A 106 5.44 -9.28 -2.77
CA GLY A 106 4.77 -10.47 -3.32
C GLY A 106 4.59 -11.51 -2.22
N LEU A 107 3.50 -12.26 -2.25
CA LEU A 107 3.24 -13.31 -1.25
C LEU A 107 4.03 -14.61 -1.49
N GLY A 108 4.74 -14.74 -2.63
CA GLY A 108 5.49 -15.96 -2.95
C GLY A 108 4.59 -17.19 -2.99
N GLU A 109 4.94 -18.21 -2.21
CA GLU A 109 4.19 -19.46 -2.07
C GLU A 109 3.05 -19.39 -1.04
N ALA A 110 2.88 -18.24 -0.36
CA ALA A 110 1.84 -18.09 0.65
C ALA A 110 0.45 -17.95 0.03
N ASN A 111 -0.55 -18.49 0.72
CA ASN A 111 -1.94 -18.33 0.38
C ASN A 111 -2.42 -16.90 0.71
N SER A 112 -3.15 -16.29 -0.20
CA SER A 112 -3.70 -14.94 -0.05
C SER A 112 -4.97 -14.84 0.81
N GLN A 113 -5.52 -15.97 1.27
CA GLN A 113 -6.73 -15.97 2.09
C GLN A 113 -6.42 -15.45 3.49
N MET A 114 -7.16 -14.42 3.93
CA MET A 114 -6.91 -13.71 5.19
C MET A 114 -7.19 -14.58 6.43
N ASP A 115 -7.95 -15.66 6.30
CA ASP A 115 -8.31 -16.59 7.36
C ASP A 115 -7.47 -17.88 7.37
N ASP A 116 -6.51 -18.03 6.45
CA ASP A 116 -5.59 -19.18 6.46
C ASP A 116 -4.47 -18.95 7.49
N VAL A 117 -4.73 -19.37 8.72
CA VAL A 117 -3.80 -19.34 9.85
C VAL A 117 -3.00 -20.63 10.02
N SER A 118 -2.95 -21.49 9.00
CA SER A 118 -2.14 -22.71 9.07
C SER A 118 -0.66 -22.39 9.29
N ALA A 119 0.03 -23.26 10.05
CA ALA A 119 1.45 -23.09 10.32
C ALA A 119 2.28 -23.03 9.03
N GLN A 120 1.86 -23.73 7.99
CA GLN A 120 2.49 -23.69 6.67
C GLN A 120 2.35 -22.30 6.04
N ASN A 121 1.16 -21.72 6.05
CA ASN A 121 0.92 -20.40 5.46
C ASN A 121 1.64 -19.29 6.24
N ILE A 122 1.60 -19.33 7.57
CA ILE A 122 2.35 -18.37 8.40
C ILE A 122 3.85 -18.43 8.10
N THR A 123 4.41 -19.63 7.94
CA THR A 123 5.83 -19.81 7.58
C THR A 123 6.11 -19.22 6.18
N ALA A 124 5.23 -19.48 5.20
CA ALA A 124 5.39 -18.96 3.85
C ALA A 124 5.29 -17.42 3.80
N LEU A 125 4.35 -16.82 4.54
CA LEU A 125 4.24 -15.36 4.68
C LEU A 125 5.50 -14.74 5.30
N HIS A 126 6.03 -15.35 6.36
CA HIS A 126 7.27 -14.90 6.99
C HIS A 126 8.44 -14.98 6.00
N GLN A 127 8.56 -16.07 5.25
CA GLN A 127 9.59 -16.23 4.23
C GLN A 127 9.48 -15.18 3.12
N ALA A 128 8.27 -14.92 2.61
CA ALA A 128 8.02 -13.87 1.63
C ALA A 128 8.45 -12.48 2.12
N GLY A 129 8.21 -12.18 3.40
CA GLY A 129 8.70 -10.95 4.04
C GLY A 129 10.22 -10.86 4.08
N LEU A 130 10.91 -11.94 4.46
CA LEU A 130 12.37 -11.99 4.49
C LEU A 130 12.99 -11.84 3.08
N GLU A 131 12.40 -12.46 2.07
CA GLU A 131 12.82 -12.34 0.68
C GLU A 131 12.65 -10.91 0.17
N TYR A 132 11.54 -10.26 0.51
CA TYR A 132 11.33 -8.86 0.16
C TYR A 132 12.39 -7.96 0.81
N ILE A 133 12.68 -8.13 2.09
CA ILE A 133 13.70 -7.37 2.82
C ILE A 133 15.07 -7.56 2.16
N SER A 134 15.48 -8.80 1.89
CA SER A 134 16.79 -9.08 1.29
C SER A 134 16.94 -8.47 -0.11
N SER A 135 15.86 -8.47 -0.88
CA SER A 135 15.86 -7.95 -2.26
C SER A 135 15.75 -6.43 -2.34
N ASN A 136 15.28 -5.76 -1.27
CA ASN A 136 15.01 -4.32 -1.25
C ASN A 136 15.76 -3.57 -0.15
N GLN A 137 16.82 -4.16 0.40
CA GLN A 137 17.51 -3.63 1.57
C GLN A 137 17.98 -2.18 1.39
N GLN A 138 18.49 -1.81 0.22
CA GLN A 138 18.94 -0.46 -0.06
C GLN A 138 17.78 0.57 0.00
N ALA A 139 16.64 0.23 -0.59
CA ALA A 139 15.45 1.08 -0.55
C ALA A 139 14.89 1.20 0.87
N LEU A 140 14.87 0.09 1.63
CA LEU A 140 14.41 0.09 3.02
C LEU A 140 15.34 0.92 3.92
N ASN A 141 16.67 0.82 3.75
CA ASN A 141 17.63 1.64 4.49
C ASN A 141 17.42 3.13 4.19
N LYS A 142 17.19 3.52 2.92
CA LYS A 142 16.86 4.90 2.57
C LYS A 142 15.63 5.43 3.32
N ILE A 143 14.59 4.60 3.43
CA ILE A 143 13.38 4.95 4.19
C ILE A 143 13.70 5.15 5.67
N VAL A 144 14.48 4.23 6.26
CA VAL A 144 14.90 4.32 7.67
C VAL A 144 15.71 5.60 7.92
N ASP A 145 16.68 5.91 7.05
CA ASP A 145 17.51 7.12 7.15
C ASP A 145 16.70 8.42 7.03
N GLN A 146 15.55 8.38 6.34
CA GLN A 146 14.64 9.53 6.24
C GLN A 146 13.73 9.69 7.47
N ILE A 147 13.46 8.61 8.22
CA ILE A 147 12.62 8.63 9.43
C ILE A 147 13.45 8.97 10.66
N LEU A 148 14.67 8.47 10.72
CA LEU A 148 15.58 8.70 11.84
C LEU A 148 16.37 9.98 11.59
N PRO A 149 16.34 10.94 12.53
CA PRO A 149 17.09 12.19 12.43
C PRO A 149 18.60 11.96 12.53
#